data_c4e2d0a610f8628cc10a666776bf277c
#
_entry.id   c4e2d0a610f8628cc10a666776bf277c
#
_cell.length_a   1.000
_cell.length_b   1.000
_cell.length_c   1.000
_cell.angle_alpha   90.00
_cell.angle_beta   90.00
_cell.angle_gamma   90.00
#
_symmetry.space_group_name_H-M   'P 1'
#
loop_
_entity.id
_entity.type
_entity.pdbx_description
1 polymer ?
#
loop_
_entity_poly.entity_id
_entity_poly.type
_entity_poly.pdbx_seq_one_letter_code
_entity_poly.pdbx_strand_id
1 'polypeptide(L)'
;MSDIGGGLGLPTMSQREMFERLLGEDESRDSEEPEIAAAIGEQMIHMDLRPLTRSVRTRIRDIAGRVPARNVVIVGGGIGHLSAWMMDLWCGDPASEESVPTNRPETVRIIEEGGKFGVIIDRLLRRYDASSWAQVITRNWTEIAAETQSWNAAGAALPDAARTAPLPQPIDLVIIDLPELDRAQAAAVAFDLLAPGGMVMALEPQVPTGDVGEASQGEEMTSAQQVVASFNRWIEFVRSVDTEHSAAFVELTGGTLGVFLRSA
;
A
#
# COMPACT_ATOMS: atom_id res chain seq x y z
N MET A 1 29.23 -17.68 42.23
CA MET A 1 28.00 -17.07 41.69
C MET A 1 27.96 -17.46 40.24
N SER A 2 27.14 -18.45 39.94
CA SER A 2 27.07 -19.11 38.64
C SER A 2 26.04 -18.38 37.81
N ASP A 3 26.49 -17.87 36.67
CA ASP A 3 25.65 -17.20 35.67
C ASP A 3 24.93 -18.27 34.86
N ILE A 4 23.64 -18.48 35.16
CA ILE A 4 22.76 -19.39 34.39
C ILE A 4 21.97 -18.51 33.40
N GLY A 5 22.67 -18.00 32.40
CA GLY A 5 22.09 -17.37 31.22
C GLY A 5 21.98 -18.31 30.04
N GLY A 6 21.32 -19.46 30.23
CA GLY A 6 21.00 -20.37 29.14
C GLY A 6 19.85 -19.83 28.30
N GLY A 7 20.13 -18.87 27.42
CA GLY A 7 19.22 -18.51 26.34
C GLY A 7 19.06 -19.74 25.44
N LEU A 8 17.83 -20.27 25.31
CA LEU A 8 17.49 -21.23 24.27
C LEU A 8 17.88 -20.59 22.93
N GLY A 9 18.99 -21.07 22.35
CA GLY A 9 19.50 -20.61 21.05
C GLY A 9 18.57 -21.04 19.92
N LEU A 10 17.37 -20.48 19.89
CA LEU A 10 16.52 -20.57 18.72
C LEU A 10 17.21 -19.74 17.62
N PRO A 11 17.41 -20.29 16.43
CA PRO A 11 17.98 -19.53 15.33
C PRO A 11 17.08 -18.30 15.08
N THR A 12 17.62 -17.11 15.31
CA THR A 12 16.95 -15.88 14.94
C THR A 12 16.89 -15.85 13.41
N MET A 13 15.68 -15.94 12.88
CA MET A 13 15.44 -15.83 11.44
C MET A 13 15.95 -14.46 10.96
N SER A 14 16.74 -14.43 9.89
CA SER A 14 17.19 -13.18 9.31
C SER A 14 15.99 -12.39 8.76
N GLN A 15 16.12 -11.07 8.68
CA GLN A 15 15.09 -10.21 8.11
C GLN A 15 14.73 -10.66 6.68
N ARG A 16 15.71 -11.10 5.90
CA ARG A 16 15.50 -11.65 4.56
C ARG A 16 14.68 -12.93 4.57
N GLU A 17 14.99 -13.87 5.45
CA GLU A 17 14.22 -15.13 5.58
C GLU A 17 12.78 -14.86 6.03
N MET A 18 12.56 -13.89 6.93
CA MET A 18 11.21 -13.46 7.31
C MET A 18 10.47 -12.87 6.11
N PHE A 19 11.15 -12.05 5.30
CA PHE A 19 10.57 -11.43 4.12
C PHE A 19 10.24 -12.48 3.05
N GLU A 20 11.16 -13.41 2.75
CA GLU A 20 10.91 -14.54 1.84
C GLU A 20 9.73 -15.40 2.31
N ARG A 21 9.62 -15.65 3.62
CA ARG A 21 8.49 -16.38 4.19
C ARG A 21 7.17 -15.61 4.09
N LEU A 22 7.20 -14.30 4.29
CA LEU A 22 6.04 -13.43 4.11
C LEU A 22 5.54 -13.48 2.66
N LEU A 23 6.46 -13.53 1.70
CA LEU A 23 6.16 -13.58 0.27
C LEU A 23 5.84 -14.99 -0.25
N GLY A 24 6.11 -16.04 0.54
CA GLY A 24 5.73 -17.41 0.20
C GLY A 24 4.22 -17.51 -0.05
N GLU A 25 3.81 -18.25 -1.07
CA GLU A 25 2.39 -18.49 -1.33
C GLU A 25 1.76 -19.29 -0.19
N ASP A 26 0.53 -18.94 0.13
CA ASP A 26 -0.32 -19.66 1.07
C ASP A 26 -1.62 -19.99 0.36
N GLU A 27 -1.70 -21.17 -0.23
CA GLU A 27 -2.85 -21.66 -0.99
C GLU A 27 -4.14 -21.69 -0.14
N SER A 28 -4.01 -21.80 1.19
CA SER A 28 -5.15 -21.77 2.10
C SER A 28 -5.84 -20.40 2.16
N ARG A 29 -5.18 -19.36 1.65
CA ARG A 29 -5.67 -17.99 1.59
C ARG A 29 -6.17 -17.54 0.22
N ASP A 30 -6.30 -18.45 -0.74
CA ASP A 30 -6.98 -18.16 -2.02
C ASP A 30 -8.47 -17.97 -1.74
N SER A 31 -8.79 -16.76 -1.28
CA SER A 31 -10.12 -16.39 -0.86
C SER A 31 -11.01 -16.10 -2.06
N GLU A 32 -12.26 -16.50 -1.97
CA GLU A 32 -13.31 -16.02 -2.87
C GLU A 32 -13.38 -14.49 -2.83
N GLU A 33 -13.86 -13.89 -3.92
CA GLU A 33 -14.06 -12.45 -3.98
C GLU A 33 -15.15 -12.04 -2.98
N PRO A 34 -14.88 -11.11 -2.06
CA PRO A 34 -15.89 -10.65 -1.12
C PRO A 34 -17.10 -10.05 -1.85
N GLU A 35 -18.32 -10.34 -1.40
CA GLU A 35 -19.56 -9.93 -2.07
C GLU A 35 -19.62 -8.41 -2.32
N ILE A 36 -19.23 -7.61 -1.32
CA ILE A 36 -19.21 -6.15 -1.44
C ILE A 36 -18.17 -5.71 -2.49
N ALA A 37 -17.01 -6.35 -2.52
CA ALA A 37 -15.96 -6.02 -3.49
C ALA A 37 -16.42 -6.41 -4.91
N ALA A 38 -17.05 -7.56 -5.09
CA ALA A 38 -17.60 -7.99 -6.38
C ALA A 38 -18.61 -6.97 -6.92
N ALA A 39 -19.56 -6.52 -6.09
CA ALA A 39 -20.53 -5.50 -6.47
C ALA A 39 -19.87 -4.16 -6.86
N ILE A 40 -18.81 -3.75 -6.18
CA ILE A 40 -18.05 -2.55 -6.55
C ILE A 40 -17.28 -2.79 -7.86
N GLY A 41 -16.71 -3.97 -8.07
CA GLY A 41 -16.03 -4.35 -9.31
C GLY A 41 -16.93 -4.24 -10.52
N GLU A 42 -18.18 -4.69 -10.44
CA GLU A 42 -19.19 -4.52 -11.50
C GLU A 42 -19.46 -3.04 -11.78
N GLN A 43 -19.58 -2.21 -10.74
CA GLN A 43 -19.75 -0.77 -10.92
C GLN A 43 -18.53 -0.12 -11.60
N MET A 44 -17.31 -0.54 -11.28
CA MET A 44 -16.10 -0.04 -11.96
C MET A 44 -16.17 -0.28 -13.46
N ILE A 45 -16.55 -1.49 -13.87
CA ILE A 45 -16.70 -1.83 -15.30
C ILE A 45 -17.73 -0.92 -15.98
N HIS A 46 -18.87 -0.67 -15.35
CA HIS A 46 -19.91 0.22 -15.87
C HIS A 46 -19.46 1.69 -15.96
N MET A 47 -18.49 2.09 -15.16
CA MET A 47 -17.89 3.42 -15.16
C MET A 47 -16.64 3.53 -16.05
N ASP A 48 -16.33 2.49 -16.84
CA ASP A 48 -15.10 2.38 -17.64
C ASP A 48 -13.81 2.53 -16.79
N LEU A 49 -13.87 2.14 -15.53
CA LEU A 49 -12.71 2.04 -14.63
C LEU A 49 -12.13 0.63 -14.70
N ARG A 50 -10.81 0.54 -14.59
CA ARG A 50 -10.11 -0.74 -14.64
C ARG A 50 -9.70 -1.18 -13.23
N PRO A 51 -10.38 -2.17 -12.64
CA PRO A 51 -9.96 -2.73 -11.37
C PRO A 51 -8.63 -3.49 -11.52
N LEU A 52 -7.85 -3.56 -10.45
CA LEU A 52 -6.75 -4.52 -10.35
C LEU A 52 -7.29 -5.93 -10.63
N THR A 53 -6.48 -6.81 -11.21
CA THR A 53 -6.89 -8.21 -11.44
C THR A 53 -7.11 -8.92 -10.10
N ARG A 54 -7.92 -9.98 -10.12
CA ARG A 54 -8.23 -10.76 -8.91
C ARG A 54 -6.96 -11.30 -8.26
N SER A 55 -6.03 -11.86 -9.04
CA SER A 55 -4.77 -12.38 -8.52
C SER A 55 -3.94 -11.33 -7.79
N VAL A 56 -3.90 -10.09 -8.29
CA VAL A 56 -3.21 -8.98 -7.62
C VAL A 56 -3.91 -8.61 -6.31
N ARG A 57 -5.23 -8.49 -6.30
CA ARG A 57 -5.99 -8.15 -5.09
C ARG A 57 -5.88 -9.22 -4.01
N THR A 58 -6.03 -10.48 -4.40
CA THR A 58 -5.86 -11.64 -3.51
C THR A 58 -4.46 -11.63 -2.89
N ARG A 59 -3.43 -11.35 -3.71
CA ARG A 59 -2.06 -11.33 -3.22
C ARG A 59 -1.77 -10.16 -2.29
N ILE A 60 -2.25 -8.96 -2.59
CA ILE A 60 -2.16 -7.81 -1.68
C ILE A 60 -2.83 -8.15 -0.35
N ARG A 61 -4.05 -8.71 -0.40
CA ARG A 61 -4.79 -9.14 0.79
C ARG A 61 -4.05 -10.18 1.61
N ASP A 62 -3.48 -11.20 0.96
CA ASP A 62 -2.71 -12.25 1.62
C ASP A 62 -1.49 -11.68 2.35
N ILE A 63 -0.68 -10.85 1.69
CA ILE A 63 0.48 -10.21 2.31
C ILE A 63 0.04 -9.29 3.46
N ALA A 64 -0.96 -8.44 3.24
CA ALA A 64 -1.46 -7.53 4.27
C ALA A 64 -2.00 -8.27 5.51
N GLY A 65 -2.61 -9.44 5.33
CA GLY A 65 -3.10 -10.28 6.42
C GLY A 65 -2.00 -10.92 7.27
N ARG A 66 -0.78 -11.00 6.75
CA ARG A 66 0.40 -11.56 7.44
C ARG A 66 1.29 -10.49 8.06
N VAL A 67 1.13 -9.23 7.67
CA VAL A 67 1.89 -8.11 8.23
C VAL A 67 1.18 -7.60 9.49
N PRO A 68 1.84 -7.57 10.65
CA PRO A 68 1.26 -7.03 11.88
C PRO A 68 1.27 -5.49 11.85
N ALA A 69 0.64 -4.89 10.83
CA ALA A 69 0.60 -3.45 10.66
C ALA A 69 -0.42 -2.80 11.60
N ARG A 70 0.00 -1.78 12.35
CA ARG A 70 -0.87 -0.96 13.20
C ARG A 70 -1.45 0.21 12.43
N ASN A 71 -0.63 0.87 11.63
CA ASN A 71 -1.02 2.03 10.83
C ASN A 71 -0.85 1.74 9.35
N VAL A 72 -1.96 1.72 8.63
CA VAL A 72 -2.02 1.41 7.21
C VAL A 72 -2.48 2.61 6.40
N VAL A 73 -1.85 2.82 5.25
CA VAL A 73 -2.25 3.84 4.28
C VAL A 73 -2.53 3.15 2.94
N ILE A 74 -3.68 3.42 2.34
CA ILE A 74 -4.02 3.02 0.97
C ILE A 74 -4.03 4.30 0.13
N VAL A 75 -3.21 4.36 -0.91
CA VAL A 75 -3.08 5.52 -1.79
C VAL A 75 -3.73 5.21 -3.13
N GLY A 76 -4.72 5.98 -3.51
CA GLY A 76 -5.55 5.74 -4.69
C GLY A 76 -6.72 4.83 -4.36
N GLY A 77 -7.76 5.38 -3.73
CA GLY A 77 -8.93 4.60 -3.33
C GLY A 77 -9.90 4.27 -4.47
N GLY A 78 -9.90 5.07 -5.54
CA GLY A 78 -10.91 4.97 -6.59
C GLY A 78 -12.33 5.00 -6.02
N ILE A 79 -13.19 4.07 -6.43
CA ILE A 79 -14.52 3.89 -5.82
C ILE A 79 -14.53 2.88 -4.66
N GLY A 80 -13.36 2.49 -4.13
CA GLY A 80 -13.23 1.65 -2.94
C GLY A 80 -13.13 0.15 -3.19
N HIS A 81 -12.79 -0.29 -4.41
CA HIS A 81 -12.74 -1.71 -4.73
C HIS A 81 -11.66 -2.46 -3.93
N LEU A 82 -10.39 -2.01 -4.01
CA LEU A 82 -9.31 -2.59 -3.19
C LEU A 82 -9.60 -2.39 -1.69
N SER A 83 -10.14 -1.21 -1.33
CA SER A 83 -10.53 -0.94 0.05
C SER A 83 -11.56 -1.94 0.59
N ALA A 84 -12.53 -2.40 -0.23
CA ALA A 84 -13.48 -3.42 0.15
C ALA A 84 -12.80 -4.77 0.44
N TRP A 85 -11.82 -5.17 -0.36
CA TRP A 85 -11.01 -6.35 -0.11
C TRP A 85 -10.26 -6.28 1.22
N MET A 86 -9.72 -5.10 1.53
CA MET A 86 -8.99 -4.88 2.79
C MET A 86 -9.93 -4.81 3.99
N MET A 87 -11.10 -4.15 3.86
CA MET A 87 -12.09 -4.10 4.93
C MET A 87 -12.63 -5.50 5.25
N ASP A 88 -12.90 -6.32 4.23
CA ASP A 88 -13.31 -7.70 4.43
C ASP A 88 -12.25 -8.53 5.16
N LEU A 89 -10.96 -8.33 4.83
CA LEU A 89 -9.85 -8.95 5.55
C LEU A 89 -9.85 -8.59 7.04
N TRP A 90 -10.10 -7.32 7.38
CA TRP A 90 -9.94 -6.78 8.73
C TRP A 90 -11.22 -6.75 9.57
N CYS A 91 -12.37 -6.80 8.93
CA CYS A 91 -13.69 -6.78 9.60
C CYS A 91 -14.45 -8.10 9.45
N GLY A 92 -14.12 -8.92 8.43
CA GLY A 92 -14.97 -10.01 7.98
C GLY A 92 -16.15 -9.53 7.15
N ASP A 93 -17.00 -10.45 6.73
CA ASP A 93 -18.23 -10.13 6.02
C ASP A 93 -19.23 -9.46 6.96
N PRO A 94 -19.72 -8.22 6.68
CA PRO A 94 -20.71 -7.55 7.53
C PRO A 94 -22.06 -8.27 7.63
N ALA A 95 -22.35 -9.21 6.72
CA ALA A 95 -23.56 -10.03 6.76
C ALA A 95 -23.39 -11.31 7.60
N SER A 96 -22.16 -11.64 8.02
CA SER A 96 -21.86 -12.82 8.83
C SER A 96 -21.73 -12.48 10.31
N GLU A 97 -22.22 -13.38 11.18
CA GLU A 97 -22.02 -13.31 12.63
C GLU A 97 -20.68 -13.95 13.07
N GLU A 98 -19.81 -14.35 12.13
CA GLU A 98 -18.54 -14.97 12.44
C GLU A 98 -17.57 -14.01 13.11
N SER A 99 -16.62 -14.57 13.87
CA SER A 99 -15.67 -13.81 14.66
C SER A 99 -14.77 -12.91 13.79
N VAL A 100 -14.61 -11.66 14.21
CA VAL A 100 -13.73 -10.67 13.56
C VAL A 100 -12.29 -11.16 13.57
N PRO A 101 -11.57 -11.07 12.45
CA PRO A 101 -10.15 -11.41 12.35
C PRO A 101 -9.29 -10.67 13.39
N THR A 102 -8.30 -11.33 13.94
CA THR A 102 -7.46 -10.80 15.04
C THR A 102 -6.39 -9.79 14.60
N ASN A 103 -6.13 -9.65 13.29
CA ASN A 103 -5.07 -8.79 12.73
C ASN A 103 -5.57 -7.46 12.17
N ARG A 104 -6.58 -6.86 12.78
CA ARG A 104 -7.09 -5.55 12.37
C ARG A 104 -6.08 -4.46 12.73
N PRO A 105 -5.77 -3.51 11.81
CA PRO A 105 -4.98 -2.33 12.11
C PRO A 105 -5.63 -1.44 13.16
N GLU A 106 -4.82 -0.67 13.88
CA GLU A 106 -5.32 0.38 14.77
C GLU A 106 -5.89 1.56 13.98
N THR A 107 -5.23 1.90 12.87
CA THR A 107 -5.71 2.94 11.97
C THR A 107 -5.52 2.59 10.50
N VAL A 108 -6.48 3.00 9.68
CA VAL A 108 -6.38 2.98 8.21
C VAL A 108 -6.68 4.36 7.66
N ARG A 109 -5.88 4.83 6.71
CA ARG A 109 -6.13 6.04 5.95
C ARG A 109 -6.19 5.70 4.47
N ILE A 110 -7.29 6.04 3.82
CA ILE A 110 -7.49 5.86 2.38
C ILE A 110 -7.41 7.23 1.75
N ILE A 111 -6.40 7.43 0.91
CA ILE A 111 -6.17 8.71 0.22
C ILE A 111 -6.83 8.63 -1.15
N GLU A 112 -7.81 9.48 -1.37
CA GLU A 112 -8.55 9.58 -2.64
C GLU A 112 -8.78 11.04 -3.00
N GLU A 113 -8.15 11.52 -4.07
CA GLU A 113 -8.22 12.93 -4.46
C GLU A 113 -9.62 13.36 -4.91
N GLY A 114 -10.39 12.44 -5.51
CA GLY A 114 -11.74 12.68 -6.00
C GLY A 114 -12.79 12.75 -4.89
N GLY A 115 -13.29 13.93 -4.57
CA GLY A 115 -14.29 14.09 -3.52
C GLY A 115 -15.55 13.25 -3.69
N LYS A 116 -15.99 12.97 -4.92
CA LYS A 116 -17.12 12.06 -5.21
C LYS A 116 -16.82 10.62 -4.82
N PHE A 117 -15.62 10.15 -5.14
CA PHE A 117 -15.16 8.81 -4.78
C PHE A 117 -14.92 8.69 -3.27
N GLY A 118 -14.38 9.73 -2.66
CA GLY A 118 -14.25 9.77 -1.20
C GLY A 118 -15.56 9.55 -0.45
N VAL A 119 -16.68 10.09 -0.95
CA VAL A 119 -18.02 9.84 -0.35
C VAL A 119 -18.43 8.36 -0.50
N ILE A 120 -18.09 7.71 -1.62
CA ILE A 120 -18.39 6.29 -1.83
C ILE A 120 -17.59 5.44 -0.84
N ILE A 121 -16.30 5.72 -0.69
CA ILE A 121 -15.43 5.04 0.26
C ILE A 121 -15.91 5.26 1.71
N ASP A 122 -16.31 6.46 2.07
CA ASP A 122 -16.84 6.73 3.43
C ASP A 122 -18.10 5.90 3.72
N ARG A 123 -18.98 5.72 2.73
CA ARG A 123 -20.14 4.81 2.87
C ARG A 123 -19.72 3.34 3.01
N LEU A 124 -18.71 2.93 2.27
CA LEU A 124 -18.13 1.59 2.39
C LEU A 124 -17.61 1.36 3.82
N LEU A 125 -16.82 2.29 4.36
CA LEU A 125 -16.30 2.19 5.73
C LEU A 125 -17.41 2.08 6.78
N ARG A 126 -18.51 2.83 6.61
CA ARG A 126 -19.69 2.72 7.48
C ARG A 126 -20.37 1.35 7.37
N ARG A 127 -20.42 0.77 6.16
CA ARG A 127 -21.02 -0.57 5.97
C ARG A 127 -20.25 -1.65 6.73
N TYR A 128 -18.93 -1.49 6.89
CA TYR A 128 -18.07 -2.38 7.67
C TYR A 128 -17.94 -1.99 9.14
N ASP A 129 -18.69 -0.99 9.62
CA ASP A 129 -18.55 -0.40 10.97
C ASP A 129 -17.10 0.00 11.31
N ALA A 130 -16.36 0.44 10.29
CA ALA A 130 -14.93 0.75 10.40
C ALA A 130 -14.63 2.23 10.67
N SER A 131 -15.65 3.11 10.74
CA SER A 131 -15.48 4.58 10.80
C SER A 131 -14.72 5.08 12.04
N SER A 132 -14.61 4.27 13.08
CA SER A 132 -13.88 4.63 14.30
C SER A 132 -12.35 4.55 14.14
N TRP A 133 -11.86 3.77 13.18
CA TRP A 133 -10.43 3.51 12.97
C TRP A 133 -9.98 3.69 11.51
N ALA A 134 -10.89 3.60 10.55
CA ALA A 134 -10.62 3.81 9.13
C ALA A 134 -11.26 5.13 8.66
N GLN A 135 -10.52 5.92 7.87
CA GLN A 135 -10.97 7.22 7.35
C GLN A 135 -10.50 7.41 5.92
N VAL A 136 -11.34 8.02 5.10
CA VAL A 136 -10.94 8.53 3.78
C VAL A 136 -10.49 9.99 3.90
N ILE A 137 -9.40 10.32 3.21
CA ILE A 137 -8.86 11.68 3.13
C ILE A 137 -8.93 12.10 1.67
N THR A 138 -9.76 13.12 1.39
CA THR A 138 -9.99 13.63 0.03
C THR A 138 -8.99 14.74 -0.31
N ARG A 139 -7.70 14.36 -0.37
CA ARG A 139 -6.59 15.27 -0.69
C ARG A 139 -5.59 14.56 -1.60
N ASN A 140 -4.80 15.37 -2.31
CA ASN A 140 -3.71 14.85 -3.12
C ASN A 140 -2.66 14.14 -2.25
N TRP A 141 -2.17 12.97 -2.72
CA TRP A 141 -1.17 12.18 -2.00
C TRP A 141 0.12 12.94 -1.75
N THR A 142 0.63 13.62 -2.78
CA THR A 142 1.92 14.35 -2.68
C THR A 142 1.85 15.47 -1.65
N GLU A 143 0.71 16.18 -1.55
CA GLU A 143 0.50 17.25 -0.57
C GLU A 143 0.49 16.70 0.86
N ILE A 144 -0.30 15.65 1.12
CA ILE A 144 -0.42 15.09 2.48
C ILE A 144 0.88 14.41 2.93
N ALA A 145 1.61 13.80 2.00
CA ALA A 145 2.91 13.21 2.26
C ALA A 145 3.95 14.28 2.62
N ALA A 146 4.03 15.37 1.85
CA ALA A 146 4.93 16.49 2.14
C ALA A 146 4.60 17.18 3.48
N GLU A 147 3.32 17.33 3.81
CA GLU A 147 2.89 17.84 5.11
C GLU A 147 3.31 16.89 6.25
N THR A 148 3.17 15.57 6.05
CA THR A 148 3.59 14.57 7.03
C THR A 148 5.11 14.57 7.23
N GLN A 149 5.90 14.69 6.18
CA GLN A 149 7.36 14.83 6.28
C GLN A 149 7.75 16.11 7.04
N SER A 150 7.10 17.23 6.73
CA SER A 150 7.32 18.49 7.42
C SER A 150 6.93 18.40 8.89
N TRP A 151 5.84 17.70 9.20
CA TRP A 151 5.40 17.46 10.57
C TRP A 151 6.41 16.60 11.34
N ASN A 152 6.94 15.52 10.74
CA ASN A 152 7.96 14.66 11.32
C ASN A 152 9.25 15.45 11.64
N ALA A 153 9.70 16.29 10.69
CA ALA A 153 10.87 17.15 10.89
C ALA A 153 10.65 18.18 12.01
N ALA A 154 9.49 18.79 12.09
CA ALA A 154 9.13 19.73 13.15
C ALA A 154 8.98 19.04 14.51
N GLY A 155 8.43 17.83 14.55
CA GLY A 155 8.31 17.02 15.78
C GLY A 155 9.66 16.65 16.37
N ALA A 156 10.66 16.36 15.53
CA ALA A 156 12.03 16.11 15.96
C ALA A 156 12.68 17.35 16.60
N ALA A 157 12.32 18.56 16.13
CA ALA A 157 12.84 19.82 16.65
C ALA A 157 12.05 20.38 17.85
N LEU A 158 10.76 20.09 17.95
CA LEU A 158 9.83 20.62 18.95
C LEU A 158 8.92 19.50 19.50
N PRO A 159 9.41 18.58 20.31
CA PRO A 159 8.68 17.40 20.76
C PRO A 159 7.41 17.70 21.58
N ASP A 160 7.32 18.86 22.24
CA ASP A 160 6.17 19.26 23.06
C ASP A 160 5.06 19.96 22.31
N ALA A 161 5.17 20.16 20.99
CA ALA A 161 4.12 20.76 20.20
C ALA A 161 2.94 19.78 20.05
N ALA A 162 1.82 20.07 20.67
CA ALA A 162 0.56 19.30 20.55
C ALA A 162 -0.05 19.46 19.13
N ARG A 163 0.54 18.80 18.15
CA ARG A 163 0.08 18.78 16.76
C ARG A 163 -0.37 17.37 16.41
N THR A 164 -1.49 17.26 15.71
CA THR A 164 -1.93 15.99 15.14
C THR A 164 -1.24 15.79 13.80
N ALA A 165 -0.57 14.66 13.62
CA ALA A 165 0.04 14.30 12.34
C ALA A 165 -1.03 14.19 11.24
N PRO A 166 -0.75 14.64 10.01
CA PRO A 166 -1.67 14.47 8.87
C PRO A 166 -1.98 13.00 8.59
N LEU A 167 -0.97 12.15 8.71
CA LEU A 167 -1.08 10.69 8.68
C LEU A 167 -0.64 10.10 10.02
N PRO A 168 -1.26 8.97 10.46
CA PRO A 168 -0.84 8.28 11.67
C PRO A 168 0.61 7.81 11.56
N GLN A 169 1.37 7.97 12.63
CA GLN A 169 2.78 7.61 12.71
C GLN A 169 3.02 6.62 13.85
N PRO A 170 3.95 5.68 13.71
CA PRO A 170 4.71 5.34 12.48
C PRO A 170 3.84 4.65 11.44
N ILE A 171 4.16 4.76 10.15
CA ILE A 171 3.45 4.06 9.08
C ILE A 171 4.08 2.69 8.87
N ASP A 172 3.28 1.62 9.01
CA ASP A 172 3.77 0.25 8.92
C ASP A 172 3.53 -0.37 7.54
N LEU A 173 2.44 0.01 6.86
CA LEU A 173 2.08 -0.54 5.56
C LEU A 173 1.47 0.55 4.67
N VAL A 174 1.98 0.65 3.44
CA VAL A 174 1.38 1.47 2.38
C VAL A 174 1.06 0.59 1.18
N ILE A 175 -0.16 0.72 0.67
CA ILE A 175 -0.61 0.05 -0.54
C ILE A 175 -0.91 1.10 -1.60
N ILE A 176 -0.25 1.03 -2.76
CA ILE A 176 -0.42 1.98 -3.86
C ILE A 176 -1.35 1.40 -4.92
N ASP A 177 -2.52 2.00 -5.08
CA ASP A 177 -3.53 1.67 -6.10
C ASP A 177 -3.82 2.88 -6.99
N LEU A 178 -2.77 3.44 -7.55
CA LEU A 178 -2.81 4.59 -8.45
C LEU A 178 -2.68 4.19 -9.92
N PRO A 179 -3.06 5.07 -10.86
CA PRO A 179 -2.73 4.93 -12.26
C PRO A 179 -1.23 4.72 -12.49
N GLU A 180 -0.89 4.02 -13.55
CA GLU A 180 0.48 3.57 -13.84
C GLU A 180 1.53 4.69 -13.80
N LEU A 181 1.20 5.86 -14.34
CA LEU A 181 2.13 7.00 -14.41
C LEU A 181 2.52 7.57 -13.04
N ASP A 182 1.65 7.39 -12.04
CA ASP A 182 1.81 7.99 -10.71
C ASP A 182 2.44 7.03 -9.69
N ARG A 183 2.43 5.71 -9.97
CA ARG A 183 2.85 4.66 -9.03
C ARG A 183 4.28 4.81 -8.55
N ALA A 184 5.21 5.05 -9.47
CA ALA A 184 6.64 5.12 -9.16
C ALA A 184 6.94 6.25 -8.16
N GLN A 185 6.42 7.44 -8.42
CA GLN A 185 6.60 8.58 -7.53
C GLN A 185 5.89 8.37 -6.20
N ALA A 186 4.67 7.84 -6.23
CA ALA A 186 3.92 7.59 -5.00
C ALA A 186 4.60 6.55 -4.11
N ALA A 187 5.16 5.48 -4.70
CA ALA A 187 5.88 4.44 -3.98
C ALA A 187 7.17 4.99 -3.34
N ALA A 188 7.95 5.79 -4.05
CA ALA A 188 9.15 6.42 -3.50
C ALA A 188 8.82 7.32 -2.30
N VAL A 189 7.85 8.21 -2.44
CA VAL A 189 7.39 9.10 -1.36
C VAL A 189 6.84 8.31 -0.18
N ALA A 190 6.08 7.23 -0.43
CA ALA A 190 5.54 6.36 0.61
C ALA A 190 6.65 5.65 1.38
N PHE A 191 7.68 5.18 0.68
CA PHE A 191 8.81 4.47 1.28
C PHE A 191 9.59 5.35 2.26
N ASP A 192 9.77 6.63 1.95
CA ASP A 192 10.42 7.60 2.84
C ASP A 192 9.64 7.83 4.15
N LEU A 193 8.32 7.65 4.13
CA LEU A 193 7.44 7.81 5.29
C LEU A 193 7.33 6.56 6.17
N LEU A 194 7.80 5.40 5.70
CA LEU A 194 7.70 4.15 6.46
C LEU A 194 8.51 4.20 7.75
N ALA A 195 7.99 3.52 8.76
CA ALA A 195 8.79 3.09 9.91
C ALA A 195 9.86 2.07 9.50
N PRO A 196 10.94 1.90 10.29
CA PRO A 196 11.78 0.72 10.19
C PRO A 196 10.95 -0.56 10.31
N GLY A 197 11.11 -1.50 9.39
CA GLY A 197 10.27 -2.70 9.26
C GLY A 197 8.94 -2.48 8.55
N GLY A 198 8.62 -1.26 8.15
CA GLY A 198 7.43 -0.95 7.36
C GLY A 198 7.58 -1.37 5.90
N MET A 199 6.45 -1.45 5.19
CA MET A 199 6.37 -2.03 3.85
C MET A 199 5.54 -1.18 2.90
N VAL A 200 5.97 -1.09 1.64
CA VAL A 200 5.18 -0.57 0.51
C VAL A 200 4.86 -1.71 -0.45
N MET A 201 3.62 -1.76 -0.93
CA MET A 201 3.19 -2.60 -2.03
C MET A 201 2.70 -1.73 -3.19
N ALA A 202 3.19 -1.99 -4.41
CA ALA A 202 2.77 -1.31 -5.63
C ALA A 202 2.91 -2.23 -6.85
N LEU A 203 1.98 -2.12 -7.80
CA LEU A 203 2.17 -2.78 -9.10
C LEU A 203 3.28 -2.09 -9.88
N GLU A 204 4.17 -2.90 -10.46
CA GLU A 204 5.18 -2.44 -11.39
C GLU A 204 4.53 -1.79 -12.62
N PRO A 205 5.04 -0.64 -13.11
CA PRO A 205 4.62 -0.10 -14.39
C PRO A 205 4.98 -1.07 -15.52
N GLN A 206 4.19 -1.05 -16.60
CA GLN A 206 4.50 -1.87 -17.78
C GLN A 206 5.81 -1.41 -18.43
N VAL A 207 6.60 -2.37 -18.90
CA VAL A 207 7.83 -2.07 -19.64
C VAL A 207 7.45 -1.34 -20.95
N PRO A 208 7.95 -0.12 -21.17
CA PRO A 208 7.67 0.60 -22.40
C PRO A 208 8.18 -0.20 -23.61
N THR A 209 7.34 -0.31 -24.64
CA THR A 209 7.70 -0.99 -25.88
C THR A 209 7.73 0.02 -27.03
N GLY A 210 8.69 -0.12 -27.94
CA GLY A 210 8.84 0.74 -29.10
C GLY A 210 9.93 1.80 -28.91
N ASP A 211 10.29 2.44 -30.04
CA ASP A 211 11.25 3.54 -30.04
C ASP A 211 10.50 4.84 -29.73
N VAL A 212 10.76 5.37 -28.55
CA VAL A 212 10.20 6.63 -28.10
C VAL A 212 11.31 7.67 -28.17
N GLY A 213 11.22 8.57 -29.15
CA GLY A 213 12.21 9.64 -29.32
C GLY A 213 12.42 10.45 -28.04
N GLU A 214 13.60 11.06 -27.91
CA GLU A 214 13.91 11.92 -26.76
C GLU A 214 12.97 13.13 -26.68
N ALA A 215 12.60 13.51 -25.46
CA ALA A 215 11.81 14.71 -25.23
C ALA A 215 12.63 15.97 -25.59
N SER A 216 12.10 16.81 -26.46
CA SER A 216 12.74 18.10 -26.77
C SER A 216 12.66 19.04 -25.56
N GLN A 217 13.74 19.80 -25.33
CA GLN A 217 13.74 20.78 -24.24
C GLN A 217 12.66 21.85 -24.49
N GLY A 218 11.71 21.97 -23.55
CA GLY A 218 10.66 23.00 -23.56
C GLY A 218 9.36 22.58 -24.24
N GLU A 219 9.24 21.37 -24.76
CA GLU A 219 7.97 20.79 -25.24
C GLU A 219 7.33 19.88 -24.19
N GLU A 220 6.01 19.81 -24.17
CA GLU A 220 5.29 18.85 -23.34
C GLU A 220 5.60 17.41 -23.78
N MET A 221 5.86 16.55 -22.81
CA MET A 221 6.10 15.12 -23.08
C MET A 221 4.86 14.46 -23.71
N THR A 222 5.06 13.70 -24.75
CA THR A 222 4.03 12.82 -25.30
C THR A 222 3.64 11.73 -24.28
N SER A 223 2.47 11.12 -24.43
CA SER A 223 2.03 10.02 -23.57
C SER A 223 3.05 8.88 -23.50
N ALA A 224 3.69 8.54 -24.64
CA ALA A 224 4.72 7.51 -24.68
C ALA A 224 5.98 7.92 -23.90
N GLN A 225 6.40 9.17 -23.98
CA GLN A 225 7.51 9.71 -23.19
C GLN A 225 7.20 9.76 -21.69
N GLN A 226 5.95 10.04 -21.32
CA GLN A 226 5.50 10.00 -19.91
C GLN A 226 5.59 8.57 -19.34
N VAL A 227 5.19 7.56 -20.12
CA VAL A 227 5.32 6.14 -19.72
C VAL A 227 6.79 5.77 -19.51
N VAL A 228 7.69 6.13 -20.44
CA VAL A 228 9.14 5.89 -20.28
C VAL A 228 9.68 6.61 -19.05
N ALA A 229 9.32 7.86 -18.84
CA ALA A 229 9.77 8.63 -17.67
C ALA A 229 9.27 8.01 -16.36
N SER A 230 8.01 7.54 -16.30
CA SER A 230 7.46 6.84 -15.14
C SER A 230 8.19 5.52 -14.88
N PHE A 231 8.45 4.73 -15.93
CA PHE A 231 9.19 3.48 -15.80
C PHE A 231 10.65 3.71 -15.34
N ASN A 232 11.33 4.72 -15.86
CA ASN A 232 12.69 5.07 -15.42
C ASN A 232 12.71 5.46 -13.93
N ARG A 233 11.74 6.25 -13.46
CA ARG A 233 11.59 6.57 -12.02
C ARG A 233 11.37 5.32 -11.17
N TRP A 234 10.60 4.35 -11.69
CA TRP A 234 10.41 3.07 -11.01
C TRP A 234 11.74 2.32 -10.87
N ILE A 235 12.54 2.23 -11.92
CA ILE A 235 13.86 1.58 -11.87
C ILE A 235 14.80 2.31 -10.89
N GLU A 236 14.78 3.64 -10.88
CA GLU A 236 15.57 4.44 -9.91
C GLU A 236 15.13 4.17 -8.47
N PHE A 237 13.82 4.14 -8.22
CA PHE A 237 13.27 3.79 -6.93
C PHE A 237 13.66 2.38 -6.48
N VAL A 238 13.48 1.38 -7.33
CA VAL A 238 13.88 -0.01 -7.03
C VAL A 238 15.36 -0.10 -6.68
N ARG A 239 16.24 0.54 -7.46
CA ARG A 239 17.67 0.56 -7.20
C ARG A 239 18.03 1.24 -5.88
N SER A 240 17.34 2.33 -5.55
CA SER A 240 17.57 3.04 -4.29
C SER A 240 17.20 2.17 -3.07
N VAL A 241 16.09 1.42 -3.17
CA VAL A 241 15.67 0.49 -2.11
C VAL A 241 16.62 -0.70 -1.99
N ASP A 242 17.00 -1.34 -3.11
CA ASP A 242 17.82 -2.56 -3.10
C ASP A 242 19.24 -2.34 -2.53
N THR A 243 19.67 -1.10 -2.41
CA THR A 243 21.02 -0.76 -1.88
C THR A 243 21.11 -0.99 -0.36
N GLU A 244 20.09 -0.63 0.41
CA GLU A 244 20.10 -0.62 1.89
C GLU A 244 18.91 -1.37 2.52
N HIS A 245 17.94 -1.75 1.70
CA HIS A 245 16.66 -2.31 2.12
C HIS A 245 16.37 -3.60 1.35
N SER A 246 15.14 -4.11 1.43
CA SER A 246 14.76 -5.34 0.72
C SER A 246 13.63 -5.06 -0.27
N ALA A 247 13.82 -5.51 -1.50
CA ALA A 247 12.80 -5.50 -2.54
C ALA A 247 12.53 -6.92 -3.04
N ALA A 248 11.28 -7.22 -3.32
CA ALA A 248 10.89 -8.47 -3.96
C ALA A 248 9.75 -8.24 -4.95
N PHE A 249 9.67 -9.12 -5.94
CA PHE A 249 8.71 -9.03 -7.02
C PHE A 249 7.95 -10.34 -7.14
N VAL A 250 6.64 -10.24 -7.20
CA VAL A 250 5.72 -11.38 -7.33
C VAL A 250 5.02 -11.26 -8.67
N GLU A 251 5.33 -12.17 -9.60
CA GLU A 251 4.66 -12.24 -10.89
C GLU A 251 3.24 -12.81 -10.73
N LEU A 252 2.25 -12.09 -11.25
CA LEU A 252 0.85 -12.42 -11.12
C LEU A 252 0.14 -12.24 -12.47
N THR A 253 -1.01 -12.87 -12.63
CA THR A 253 -1.89 -12.55 -13.75
C THR A 253 -2.35 -11.10 -13.61
N GLY A 254 -1.92 -10.24 -14.54
CA GLY A 254 -2.26 -8.81 -14.56
C GLY A 254 -1.18 -7.86 -14.10
N GLY A 255 0.03 -8.36 -13.83
CA GLY A 255 1.23 -7.55 -13.57
C GLY A 255 2.09 -8.10 -12.45
N THR A 256 3.22 -7.48 -12.27
CA THR A 256 4.18 -7.81 -11.19
C THR A 256 3.92 -6.92 -9.98
N LEU A 257 3.70 -7.52 -8.82
CA LEU A 257 3.58 -6.79 -7.57
C LEU A 257 4.98 -6.59 -6.96
N GLY A 258 5.42 -5.35 -6.86
CA GLY A 258 6.60 -4.98 -6.10
C GLY A 258 6.26 -4.84 -4.61
N VAL A 259 7.09 -5.42 -3.76
CA VAL A 259 6.99 -5.36 -2.30
C VAL A 259 8.33 -4.87 -1.76
N PHE A 260 8.31 -3.76 -1.05
CA PHE A 260 9.49 -3.04 -0.59
C PHE A 260 9.46 -2.92 0.93
N LEU A 261 10.47 -3.47 1.59
CA LEU A 261 10.59 -3.49 3.04
C LEU A 261 11.72 -2.54 3.47
N ARG A 262 11.39 -1.56 4.33
CA ARG A 262 12.37 -0.70 4.95
C ARG A 262 13.11 -1.45 6.05
N SER A 263 14.41 -1.62 5.91
CA SER A 263 15.25 -2.26 6.92
C SER A 263 15.23 -1.48 8.25
N ALA A 264 15.39 -2.21 9.35
CA ALA A 264 15.42 -1.65 10.70
C ALA A 264 16.74 -0.90 10.99
#